data_7e060f5163dc9faf206d7f6a8278b19e
#
_entry.id   7e060f5163dc9faf206d7f6a8278b19e
#
_cell.length_a   1.000
_cell.length_b   1.000
_cell.length_c   1.000
_cell.angle_alpha   90.00
_cell.angle_beta   90.00
_cell.angle_gamma   90.00
#
_symmetry.space_group_name_H-M   'P 1'
#
loop_
_entity.id
_entity.type
_entity.pdbx_description
1 polymer ?
#
loop_
_entity_poly.entity_id
_entity_poly.type
_entity_poly.pdbx_seq_one_letter_code
_entity_poly.pdbx_strand_id
1 'polypeptide(L)'
;MHIPTIFDIKYESGLTKYTIEEEKLHHLSHVLRIKNESYVKVTNGRGIISLGKMLNSQIIILETEANERTTELNIFISKLQDKTRMRFLVEKLTELGIKSITIGPTENSQKVNIDFKKLNLWIVGAVEQSGISFVPEVIIEDELDFNKFQHAFDLTGESLKSNIMHNNFAIGPEGGWSKGELENFRVHF
;
A
#
# COMPACT_ATOMS: atom_id res chain seq x y z
N MET A 1 -2.38 -6.12 -22.37
CA MET A 1 -3.76 -6.20 -21.83
C MET A 1 -3.63 -6.33 -20.33
N HIS A 2 -4.28 -5.46 -19.55
CA HIS A 2 -4.22 -5.51 -18.09
C HIS A 2 -5.04 -6.71 -17.60
N ILE A 3 -4.44 -7.58 -16.77
CA ILE A 3 -5.13 -8.71 -16.12
C ILE A 3 -5.59 -8.23 -14.75
N PRO A 4 -6.90 -8.22 -14.46
CA PRO A 4 -7.42 -7.78 -13.17
C PRO A 4 -6.93 -8.68 -12.06
N THR A 5 -6.66 -8.09 -10.90
CA THR A 5 -6.19 -8.80 -9.70
C THR A 5 -7.27 -8.75 -8.63
N ILE A 6 -7.45 -9.84 -7.92
CA ILE A 6 -8.32 -9.99 -6.74
C ILE A 6 -7.42 -10.11 -5.52
N PHE A 7 -7.69 -9.30 -4.51
CA PHE A 7 -7.05 -9.45 -3.21
C PHE A 7 -7.91 -10.28 -2.26
N ASP A 8 -7.33 -11.34 -1.68
CA ASP A 8 -7.94 -12.10 -0.61
C ASP A 8 -6.89 -12.60 0.38
N ILE A 9 -6.89 -12.03 1.58
CA ILE A 9 -5.93 -12.37 2.63
C ILE A 9 -5.98 -13.86 3.05
N LYS A 10 -7.10 -14.55 2.78
CA LYS A 10 -7.29 -15.97 3.07
C LYS A 10 -6.79 -16.88 1.94
N TYR A 11 -6.41 -16.29 0.79
CA TYR A 11 -5.91 -17.08 -0.33
C TYR A 11 -4.60 -17.78 0.03
N GLU A 12 -4.50 -19.07 -0.29
CA GLU A 12 -3.33 -19.90 -0.02
C GLU A 12 -2.78 -20.51 -1.32
N SER A 13 -1.48 -20.77 -1.34
CA SER A 13 -0.83 -21.47 -2.45
C SER A 13 -1.23 -22.96 -2.49
N GLY A 14 -1.04 -23.59 -3.66
CA GLY A 14 -1.31 -25.02 -3.84
C GLY A 14 -2.75 -25.37 -4.18
N LEU A 15 -3.64 -24.39 -4.25
CA LEU A 15 -5.00 -24.60 -4.70
C LEU A 15 -5.03 -24.79 -6.23
N THR A 16 -5.79 -25.76 -6.73
CA THR A 16 -6.10 -25.89 -8.16
C THR A 16 -7.32 -25.07 -8.58
N LYS A 17 -8.16 -24.71 -7.60
CA LYS A 17 -9.37 -23.91 -7.77
C LYS A 17 -9.53 -22.98 -6.59
N TYR A 18 -9.92 -21.76 -6.85
CA TYR A 18 -10.27 -20.77 -5.84
C TYR A 18 -11.72 -20.31 -6.06
N THR A 19 -12.57 -20.45 -5.03
CA THR A 19 -13.96 -19.99 -5.08
C THR A 19 -14.05 -18.54 -4.64
N ILE A 20 -14.63 -17.70 -5.50
CA ILE A 20 -14.74 -16.27 -5.27
C ILE A 20 -15.95 -16.01 -4.34
N GLU A 21 -15.76 -15.19 -3.32
CA GLU A 21 -16.87 -14.72 -2.47
C GLU A 21 -17.89 -13.92 -3.30
N GLU A 22 -19.16 -14.02 -2.98
CA GLU A 22 -20.27 -13.45 -3.78
C GLU A 22 -20.13 -11.94 -4.01
N GLU A 23 -19.70 -11.19 -2.99
CA GLU A 23 -19.48 -9.75 -3.09
C GLU A 23 -18.38 -9.40 -4.11
N LYS A 24 -17.28 -10.13 -4.08
CA LYS A 24 -16.17 -9.97 -5.03
C LYS A 24 -16.59 -10.40 -6.45
N LEU A 25 -17.36 -11.48 -6.56
CA LEU A 25 -17.88 -11.95 -7.83
C LEU A 25 -18.76 -10.90 -8.49
N HIS A 26 -19.64 -10.25 -7.71
CA HIS A 26 -20.46 -9.15 -8.18
C HIS A 26 -19.60 -7.99 -8.70
N HIS A 27 -18.56 -7.59 -7.97
CA HIS A 27 -17.62 -6.55 -8.40
C HIS A 27 -16.92 -6.91 -9.72
N LEU A 28 -16.40 -8.13 -9.84
CA LEU A 28 -15.72 -8.61 -11.04
C LEU A 28 -16.64 -8.61 -12.26
N SER A 29 -17.87 -9.10 -12.11
CA SER A 29 -18.79 -9.27 -13.23
C SER A 29 -19.47 -7.96 -13.65
N HIS A 30 -19.87 -7.12 -12.69
CA HIS A 30 -20.68 -5.92 -12.98
C HIS A 30 -19.84 -4.65 -13.11
N VAL A 31 -18.80 -4.50 -12.31
CA VAL A 31 -17.93 -3.30 -12.33
C VAL A 31 -16.79 -3.49 -13.33
N LEU A 32 -16.02 -4.55 -13.20
CA LEU A 32 -14.89 -4.84 -14.07
C LEU A 32 -15.30 -5.56 -15.37
N ARG A 33 -16.55 -6.04 -15.48
CA ARG A 33 -17.12 -6.71 -16.65
C ARG A 33 -16.29 -7.90 -17.11
N ILE A 34 -15.69 -8.63 -16.19
CA ILE A 34 -14.91 -9.81 -16.49
C ILE A 34 -15.85 -10.92 -16.95
N LYS A 35 -15.52 -11.49 -18.11
CA LYS A 35 -16.30 -12.57 -18.71
C LYS A 35 -15.78 -13.92 -18.26
N ASN A 36 -16.61 -14.92 -18.41
CA ASN A 36 -16.18 -16.32 -18.28
C ASN A 36 -14.98 -16.59 -19.19
N GLU A 37 -14.05 -17.42 -18.75
CA GLU A 37 -12.77 -17.74 -19.40
C GLU A 37 -11.75 -16.58 -19.48
N SER A 38 -12.05 -15.41 -18.92
CA SER A 38 -11.06 -14.33 -18.81
C SER A 38 -9.94 -14.71 -17.83
N TYR A 39 -8.73 -14.24 -18.14
CA TYR A 39 -7.63 -14.34 -17.18
C TYR A 39 -7.82 -13.36 -16.04
N VAL A 40 -7.55 -13.85 -14.83
CA VAL A 40 -7.56 -13.07 -13.58
C VAL A 40 -6.39 -13.50 -12.71
N LYS A 41 -5.91 -12.57 -11.88
CA LYS A 41 -4.94 -12.89 -10.83
C LYS A 41 -5.63 -12.91 -9.48
N VAL A 42 -5.10 -13.70 -8.54
CA VAL A 42 -5.49 -13.68 -7.13
C VAL A 42 -4.23 -13.59 -6.27
N THR A 43 -4.23 -12.70 -5.27
CA THR A 43 -3.10 -12.53 -4.34
C THR A 43 -3.58 -12.51 -2.90
N ASN A 44 -2.74 -13.02 -1.99
CA ASN A 44 -2.98 -12.94 -0.55
C ASN A 44 -2.33 -11.70 0.12
N GLY A 45 -1.59 -10.89 -0.66
CA GLY A 45 -0.87 -9.74 -0.13
C GLY A 45 0.35 -10.08 0.75
N ARG A 46 0.78 -11.35 0.75
CA ARG A 46 1.91 -11.87 1.52
C ARG A 46 2.95 -12.58 0.64
N GLY A 47 3.00 -12.19 -0.64
CA GLY A 47 3.94 -12.70 -1.62
C GLY A 47 3.38 -13.76 -2.55
N ILE A 48 2.22 -14.37 -2.26
CA ILE A 48 1.60 -15.33 -3.16
C ILE A 48 0.71 -14.60 -4.15
N ILE A 49 0.94 -14.87 -5.43
CA ILE A 49 0.07 -14.42 -6.53
C ILE A 49 -0.11 -15.56 -7.53
N SER A 50 -1.34 -15.77 -7.95
CA SER A 50 -1.65 -16.82 -8.93
C SER A 50 -2.39 -16.26 -10.12
N LEU A 51 -2.05 -16.76 -11.30
CA LEU A 51 -2.79 -16.54 -12.54
C LEU A 51 -3.80 -17.69 -12.71
N GLY A 52 -5.01 -17.35 -13.10
CA GLY A 52 -6.03 -18.32 -13.37
C GLY A 52 -7.03 -17.84 -14.42
N LYS A 53 -7.96 -18.73 -14.77
CA LYS A 53 -9.12 -18.44 -15.62
C LYS A 53 -10.40 -18.46 -14.82
N MET A 54 -11.21 -17.44 -15.01
CA MET A 54 -12.57 -17.37 -14.47
C MET A 54 -13.44 -18.45 -15.07
N LEU A 55 -14.08 -19.28 -14.26
CA LEU A 55 -15.07 -20.24 -14.66
C LEU A 55 -16.26 -20.17 -13.72
N ASN A 56 -17.32 -19.47 -14.13
CA ASN A 56 -18.48 -19.14 -13.30
C ASN A 56 -18.04 -18.35 -12.02
N SER A 57 -18.24 -18.93 -10.82
CA SER A 57 -17.85 -18.35 -9.53
C SER A 57 -16.47 -18.83 -9.03
N GLN A 58 -15.70 -19.51 -9.87
CA GLN A 58 -14.39 -20.05 -9.51
C GLN A 58 -13.29 -19.52 -10.43
N ILE A 59 -12.08 -19.49 -9.90
CA ILE A 59 -10.87 -19.30 -10.68
C ILE A 59 -10.14 -20.65 -10.74
N ILE A 60 -9.94 -21.17 -11.93
CA ILE A 60 -9.09 -22.32 -12.16
C ILE A 60 -7.65 -21.84 -12.18
N ILE A 61 -6.85 -22.23 -11.22
CA ILE A 61 -5.47 -21.79 -11.08
C ILE A 61 -4.61 -22.49 -12.12
N LEU A 62 -3.83 -21.71 -12.85
CA LEU A 62 -2.93 -22.16 -13.91
C LEU A 62 -1.49 -22.10 -13.45
N GLU A 63 -1.13 -21.04 -12.74
CA GLU A 63 0.25 -20.78 -12.32
C GLU A 63 0.23 -20.03 -10.98
N THR A 64 1.20 -20.34 -10.13
CA THR A 64 1.36 -19.68 -8.82
C THR A 64 2.82 -19.27 -8.65
N GLU A 65 3.03 -18.02 -8.28
CA GLU A 65 4.32 -17.45 -7.93
C GLU A 65 4.37 -17.13 -6.43
N ALA A 66 5.50 -17.46 -5.82
CA ALA A 66 5.84 -17.04 -4.47
C ALA A 66 6.96 -15.99 -4.60
N ASN A 67 6.62 -14.74 -4.33
CA ASN A 67 7.54 -13.63 -4.43
C ASN A 67 8.19 -13.34 -3.08
N GLU A 68 9.41 -12.83 -3.10
CA GLU A 68 10.07 -12.23 -1.94
C GLU A 68 9.85 -10.72 -1.97
N ARG A 69 9.80 -10.10 -0.79
CA ARG A 69 9.71 -8.65 -0.69
C ARG A 69 11.06 -8.04 -1.09
N THR A 70 11.05 -7.18 -2.07
CA THR A 70 12.25 -6.50 -2.58
C THR A 70 12.50 -5.15 -1.93
N THR A 71 11.50 -4.58 -1.27
CA THR A 71 11.56 -3.24 -0.67
C THR A 71 11.40 -3.33 0.84
N GLU A 72 12.38 -2.83 1.57
CA GLU A 72 12.38 -2.74 3.04
C GLU A 72 12.06 -1.32 3.53
N LEU A 73 11.53 -0.45 2.66
CA LEU A 73 11.22 0.94 2.99
C LEU A 73 10.03 1.05 3.94
N ASN A 74 10.22 1.81 5.01
CA ASN A 74 9.21 2.18 5.98
C ASN A 74 8.99 3.68 5.90
N ILE A 75 7.76 4.11 5.67
CA ILE A 75 7.43 5.51 5.49
C ILE A 75 6.50 5.98 6.60
N PHE A 76 6.94 6.99 7.34
CA PHE A 76 6.04 7.77 8.19
C PHE A 76 5.38 8.83 7.31
N ILE A 77 4.07 8.97 7.45
CA ILE A 77 3.30 10.06 6.85
C ILE A 77 2.56 10.82 7.94
N SER A 78 2.67 12.14 7.90
CA SER A 78 1.88 13.00 8.77
C SER A 78 0.40 12.87 8.45
N LYS A 79 -0.47 13.07 9.44
CA LYS A 79 -1.92 13.14 9.25
C LYS A 79 -2.26 14.33 8.36
N LEU A 80 -2.68 14.06 7.12
CA LEU A 80 -3.10 15.08 6.17
C LEU A 80 -4.57 15.45 6.38
N GLN A 81 -4.89 16.73 6.26
CA GLN A 81 -6.27 17.22 6.35
C GLN A 81 -7.08 16.83 5.12
N ASP A 82 -6.49 16.97 3.95
CA ASP A 82 -7.12 16.62 2.68
C ASP A 82 -7.18 15.09 2.51
N LYS A 83 -8.40 14.55 2.59
CA LYS A 83 -8.64 13.12 2.43
C LYS A 83 -8.21 12.59 1.05
N THR A 84 -8.28 13.42 0.00
CA THR A 84 -7.90 13.04 -1.36
C THR A 84 -6.38 12.88 -1.45
N ARG A 85 -5.63 13.79 -0.84
CA ARG A 85 -4.17 13.70 -0.76
C ARG A 85 -3.73 12.51 0.09
N MET A 86 -4.38 12.31 1.25
CA MET A 86 -4.11 11.16 2.11
C MET A 86 -4.35 9.85 1.38
N ARG A 87 -5.48 9.72 0.68
CA ARG A 87 -5.80 8.58 -0.15
C ARG A 87 -4.73 8.37 -1.23
N PHE A 88 -4.42 9.40 -2.00
CA PHE A 88 -3.40 9.34 -3.06
C PHE A 88 -2.06 8.84 -2.51
N LEU A 89 -1.61 9.38 -1.37
CA LEU A 89 -0.35 9.00 -0.76
C LEU A 89 -0.34 7.52 -0.36
N VAL A 90 -1.38 7.06 0.34
CA VAL A 90 -1.51 5.66 0.75
C VAL A 90 -1.57 4.71 -0.46
N GLU A 91 -2.36 5.05 -1.48
CA GLU A 91 -2.44 4.27 -2.71
C GLU A 91 -1.07 4.17 -3.40
N LYS A 92 -0.36 5.31 -3.56
CA LYS A 92 0.95 5.31 -4.24
C LYS A 92 2.04 4.60 -3.44
N LEU A 93 2.09 4.75 -2.13
CA LEU A 93 3.02 3.99 -1.30
C LEU A 93 2.73 2.48 -1.37
N THR A 94 1.46 2.09 -1.44
CA THR A 94 1.06 0.70 -1.63
C THR A 94 1.52 0.19 -3.01
N GLU A 95 1.24 0.90 -4.10
CA GLU A 95 1.65 0.56 -5.47
C GLU A 95 3.17 0.44 -5.63
N LEU A 96 3.93 1.24 -4.87
CA LEU A 96 5.41 1.17 -4.83
C LEU A 96 5.95 0.00 -4.01
N GLY A 97 5.08 -0.79 -3.37
CA GLY A 97 5.47 -1.95 -2.59
C GLY A 97 6.17 -1.64 -1.27
N ILE A 98 5.92 -0.47 -0.69
CA ILE A 98 6.50 -0.05 0.60
C ILE A 98 6.19 -1.11 1.68
N LYS A 99 7.16 -1.38 2.55
CA LYS A 99 7.02 -2.39 3.61
C LYS A 99 6.04 -1.99 4.68
N SER A 100 6.16 -0.77 5.20
CA SER A 100 5.23 -0.25 6.21
C SER A 100 4.91 1.23 6.00
N ILE A 101 3.68 1.60 6.31
CA ILE A 101 3.18 2.97 6.34
C ILE A 101 2.78 3.28 7.77
N THR A 102 3.54 4.14 8.44
CA THR A 102 3.22 4.66 9.77
C THR A 102 2.53 6.01 9.63
N ILE A 103 1.37 6.19 10.27
CA ILE A 103 0.60 7.43 10.20
C ILE A 103 0.51 8.02 11.60
N GLY A 104 0.97 9.25 11.77
CA GLY A 104 0.98 9.92 13.06
C GLY A 104 0.80 11.44 12.98
N PRO A 105 0.60 12.12 14.09
CA PRO A 105 0.57 13.57 14.16
C PRO A 105 1.98 14.14 14.04
N THR A 106 2.06 15.40 13.61
CA THR A 106 3.23 16.26 13.64
C THR A 106 2.80 17.63 14.14
N GLU A 107 3.72 18.51 14.48
CA GLU A 107 3.39 19.83 15.06
C GLU A 107 2.45 20.65 14.16
N ASN A 108 2.70 20.64 12.85
CA ASN A 108 1.89 21.38 11.88
C ASN A 108 0.76 20.56 11.27
N SER A 109 0.54 19.30 11.74
CA SER A 109 -0.59 18.50 11.30
C SER A 109 -1.87 18.89 12.05
N GLN A 110 -3.00 18.74 11.39
CA GLN A 110 -4.29 18.92 12.03
C GLN A 110 -4.73 17.64 12.78
N LYS A 111 -5.62 17.82 13.78
CA LYS A 111 -6.26 16.68 14.47
C LYS A 111 -7.26 16.03 13.52
N VAL A 112 -6.85 14.98 12.85
CA VAL A 112 -7.67 14.19 11.93
C VAL A 112 -7.83 12.78 12.46
N ASN A 113 -9.05 12.29 12.52
CA ASN A 113 -9.30 10.88 12.82
C ASN A 113 -9.09 10.03 11.59
N ILE A 114 -8.31 8.97 11.74
CA ILE A 114 -8.06 7.99 10.69
C ILE A 114 -9.16 6.94 10.71
N ASP A 115 -9.85 6.81 9.58
CA ASP A 115 -10.86 5.77 9.39
C ASP A 115 -10.17 4.51 8.80
N PHE A 116 -9.88 3.54 9.64
CA PHE A 116 -9.23 2.28 9.26
C PHE A 116 -9.96 1.52 8.15
N LYS A 117 -11.30 1.57 8.12
CA LYS A 117 -12.07 0.88 7.08
C LYS A 117 -11.79 1.51 5.71
N LYS A 118 -11.77 2.84 5.64
CA LYS A 118 -11.43 3.55 4.40
C LYS A 118 -9.98 3.33 4.00
N LEU A 119 -9.06 3.35 4.96
CA LEU A 119 -7.64 3.09 4.71
C LEU A 119 -7.43 1.71 4.07
N ASN A 120 -8.05 0.67 4.64
CA ASN A 120 -8.00 -0.67 4.09
C ASN A 120 -8.61 -0.76 2.68
N LEU A 121 -9.71 -0.05 2.41
CA LEU A 121 -10.30 -0.02 1.07
C LEU A 121 -9.36 0.62 0.04
N TRP A 122 -8.62 1.67 0.40
CA TRP A 122 -7.63 2.29 -0.48
C TRP A 122 -6.46 1.35 -0.78
N ILE A 123 -5.96 0.66 0.25
CA ILE A 123 -4.87 -0.31 0.11
C ILE A 123 -5.31 -1.48 -0.78
N VAL A 124 -6.48 -2.07 -0.50
CA VAL A 124 -7.02 -3.17 -1.31
C VAL A 124 -7.17 -2.73 -2.77
N GLY A 125 -7.78 -1.56 -3.01
CA GLY A 125 -7.92 -1.02 -4.37
C GLY A 125 -6.58 -0.81 -5.07
N ALA A 126 -5.56 -0.32 -4.37
CA ALA A 126 -4.20 -0.14 -4.91
C ALA A 126 -3.53 -1.48 -5.26
N VAL A 127 -3.68 -2.50 -4.40
CA VAL A 127 -3.19 -3.86 -4.65
C VAL A 127 -3.86 -4.46 -5.89
N GLU A 128 -5.18 -4.35 -5.99
CA GLU A 128 -5.95 -4.90 -7.12
C GLU A 128 -5.64 -4.20 -8.43
N GLN A 129 -5.39 -2.88 -8.39
CA GLN A 129 -5.03 -2.12 -9.58
C GLN A 129 -3.59 -2.37 -10.03
N SER A 130 -2.64 -2.39 -9.10
CA SER A 130 -1.21 -2.55 -9.42
C SER A 130 -0.81 -4.00 -9.67
N GLY A 131 -1.55 -4.96 -9.08
CA GLY A 131 -1.22 -6.38 -9.16
C GLY A 131 0.00 -6.77 -8.33
N ILE A 132 0.35 -5.97 -7.32
CA ILE A 132 1.44 -6.31 -6.40
C ILE A 132 1.06 -7.50 -5.52
N SER A 133 2.06 -8.26 -5.07
CA SER A 133 1.87 -9.44 -4.24
C SER A 133 2.01 -9.18 -2.73
N PHE A 134 2.37 -7.94 -2.32
CA PHE A 134 2.53 -7.57 -0.92
C PHE A 134 1.68 -6.37 -0.56
N VAL A 135 0.94 -6.46 0.54
CA VAL A 135 0.32 -5.29 1.19
C VAL A 135 1.32 -4.66 2.18
N PRO A 136 1.32 -3.33 2.34
CA PRO A 136 2.08 -2.69 3.40
C PRO A 136 1.49 -3.00 4.77
N GLU A 137 2.33 -3.09 5.79
CA GLU A 137 1.90 -3.00 7.18
C GLU A 137 1.47 -1.55 7.48
N VAL A 138 0.31 -1.36 8.10
CA VAL A 138 -0.18 -0.01 8.45
C VAL A 138 -0.20 0.14 9.97
N ILE A 139 0.50 1.16 10.44
CA ILE A 139 0.69 1.46 11.87
C ILE A 139 0.16 2.87 12.11
N ILE A 140 -0.67 3.04 13.13
CA ILE A 140 -1.11 4.36 13.60
C ILE A 140 -0.39 4.64 14.91
N GLU A 141 0.32 5.75 14.96
CA GLU A 141 1.04 6.20 16.14
C GLU A 141 0.46 7.51 16.67
N ASP A 142 0.59 7.73 17.97
CA ASP A 142 0.16 8.97 18.62
C ASP A 142 1.22 10.07 18.56
N GLU A 143 2.46 9.70 18.23
CA GLU A 143 3.60 10.61 18.08
C GLU A 143 4.57 10.11 17.01
N LEU A 144 5.43 11.01 16.51
CA LEU A 144 6.51 10.67 15.57
C LEU A 144 7.75 10.22 16.36
N ASP A 145 8.19 8.99 16.09
CA ASP A 145 9.45 8.45 16.64
C ASP A 145 10.65 8.88 15.77
N PHE A 146 11.37 9.92 16.20
CA PHE A 146 12.58 10.40 15.54
C PHE A 146 13.76 9.42 15.60
N ASN A 147 13.77 8.46 16.53
CA ASN A 147 14.81 7.43 16.56
C ASN A 147 14.60 6.40 15.45
N LYS A 148 13.35 6.14 15.08
CA LYS A 148 12.98 5.23 13.99
C LYS A 148 13.05 5.94 12.63
N PHE A 149 12.47 7.14 12.53
CA PHE A 149 12.41 7.91 11.29
C PHE A 149 13.39 9.09 11.33
N GLN A 150 14.65 8.83 11.00
CA GLN A 150 15.73 9.82 11.08
C GLN A 150 15.86 10.69 9.83
N HIS A 151 15.18 10.34 8.73
CA HIS A 151 15.25 11.01 7.45
C HIS A 151 13.90 11.60 7.08
N ALA A 152 13.85 12.85 6.65
CA ALA A 152 12.63 13.51 6.20
C ALA A 152 12.84 14.19 4.84
N PHE A 153 11.74 14.32 4.08
CA PHE A 153 11.71 15.13 2.86
C PHE A 153 11.23 16.53 3.18
N ASP A 154 12.01 17.53 2.75
CA ASP A 154 11.70 18.95 2.85
C ASP A 154 12.42 19.73 1.74
N LEU A 155 11.85 20.88 1.34
CA LEU A 155 12.41 21.73 0.29
C LEU A 155 13.77 22.36 0.64
N THR A 156 14.10 22.41 1.92
CA THR A 156 15.39 22.95 2.43
C THR A 156 16.48 21.89 2.51
N GLY A 157 16.15 20.64 2.16
CA GLY A 157 17.03 19.50 2.28
C GLY A 157 18.13 19.44 1.23
N GLU A 158 19.03 18.47 1.41
CA GLU A 158 20.02 18.12 0.41
C GLU A 158 19.46 17.08 -0.56
N SER A 159 19.94 17.07 -1.79
CA SER A 159 19.54 16.07 -2.79
C SER A 159 19.81 14.65 -2.29
N LEU A 160 18.82 13.79 -2.39
CA LEU A 160 18.93 12.40 -2.00
C LEU A 160 19.97 11.69 -2.90
N LYS A 161 21.07 11.24 -2.31
CA LYS A 161 22.12 10.51 -3.05
C LYS A 161 21.71 9.05 -3.26
N SER A 162 22.04 8.50 -4.41
CA SER A 162 21.70 7.12 -4.80
C SER A 162 22.26 6.02 -3.88
N ASN A 163 23.19 6.33 -2.99
CA ASN A 163 23.86 5.39 -2.09
C ASN A 163 23.35 5.45 -0.64
N ILE A 164 22.17 6.04 -0.42
CA ILE A 164 21.61 6.09 0.93
C ILE A 164 21.03 4.72 1.28
N MET A 165 21.69 4.02 2.20
CA MET A 165 21.28 2.73 2.75
C MET A 165 20.32 2.93 3.95
N HIS A 166 19.34 3.81 3.83
CA HIS A 166 18.34 4.04 4.86
C HIS A 166 16.98 3.56 4.37
N ASN A 167 16.23 2.97 5.29
CA ASN A 167 14.92 2.36 4.97
C ASN A 167 13.76 3.08 5.67
N ASN A 168 14.03 4.13 6.45
CA ASN A 168 13.01 4.80 7.25
C ASN A 168 13.00 6.30 6.95
N PHE A 169 11.94 6.75 6.28
CA PHE A 169 11.77 8.15 5.87
C PHE A 169 10.44 8.70 6.39
N ALA A 170 10.40 10.02 6.59
CA ALA A 170 9.21 10.74 6.99
C ALA A 170 8.78 11.75 5.93
N ILE A 171 7.46 11.83 5.70
CA ILE A 171 6.79 12.80 4.83
C ILE A 171 5.91 13.68 5.71
N GLY A 172 6.17 14.99 5.69
CA GLY A 172 5.48 15.98 6.50
C GLY A 172 4.07 16.32 6.03
N PRO A 173 3.36 17.15 6.82
CA PRO A 173 2.04 17.66 6.47
C PRO A 173 2.11 18.77 5.41
N GLU A 174 0.96 19.24 4.94
CA GLU A 174 0.86 20.35 3.99
C GLU A 174 1.50 21.65 4.51
N GLY A 175 1.52 21.84 5.83
CA GLY A 175 2.17 22.99 6.48
C GLY A 175 3.68 22.86 6.64
N GLY A 176 4.27 21.74 6.17
CA GLY A 176 5.69 21.43 6.34
C GLY A 176 6.05 21.05 7.78
N TRP A 177 7.30 20.75 8.01
CA TRP A 177 7.86 20.44 9.32
C TRP A 177 8.03 21.72 10.16
N SER A 178 7.92 21.62 11.45
CA SER A 178 8.34 22.70 12.35
C SER A 178 9.87 22.78 12.43
N LYS A 179 10.40 23.90 12.93
CA LYS A 179 11.85 24.04 13.13
C LYS A 179 12.39 23.02 14.12
N GLY A 180 11.64 22.76 15.21
CA GLY A 180 12.02 21.77 16.21
C GLY A 180 12.05 20.34 15.66
N GLU A 181 11.11 19.98 14.79
CA GLU A 181 11.11 18.70 14.11
C GLU A 181 12.28 18.56 13.14
N LEU A 182 12.57 19.60 12.34
CA LEU A 182 13.68 19.58 11.37
C LEU A 182 15.05 19.37 12.03
N GLU A 183 15.26 19.87 13.24
CA GLU A 183 16.50 19.67 13.99
C GLU A 183 16.77 18.19 14.34
N ASN A 184 15.73 17.35 14.34
CA ASN A 184 15.83 15.91 14.61
C ASN A 184 16.01 15.06 13.36
N PHE A 185 15.88 15.64 12.16
CA PHE A 185 15.99 14.91 10.91
C PHE A 185 17.28 15.17 10.15
N ARG A 186 17.67 14.18 9.33
CA ARG A 186 18.50 14.41 8.15
C ARG A 186 17.55 14.70 6.99
N VAL A 187 17.61 15.93 6.47
CA VAL A 187 16.61 16.44 5.54
C VAL A 187 17.06 16.25 4.09
N HIS A 188 16.15 15.81 3.23
CA HIS A 188 16.36 15.53 1.81
C HIS A 188 15.26 16.18 0.95
N PHE A 189 15.55 16.40 -0.35
CA PHE A 189 14.57 16.83 -1.34
C PHE A 189 14.68 16.02 -2.64
#